data_24fe152caa997fcad5663698605097a3
#
_entry.id   24fe152caa997fcad5663698605097a3
#
_cell.length_a   1.000
_cell.length_b   1.000
_cell.length_c   1.000
_cell.angle_alpha   90.00
_cell.angle_beta   90.00
_cell.angle_gamma   90.00
#
_symmetry.space_group_name_H-M   'P 1'
#
loop_
_entity.id
_entity.type
_entity.pdbx_description
1 polymer ?
#
loop_
_entity_poly.entity_id
_entity_poly.type
_entity_poly.pdbx_seq_one_letter_code
_entity_poly.pdbx_strand_id
1 'polypeptide(L)'
;ETMLGDTAVAVHPKDERYLHLHGKKVILPLVNKEIPIVCDEYVDMDFGTGVVKITPAHDPNDFEVGRRHNLPIVKVLTDDAHMTADCGKYAGMDRYEARKAIVADLEAGGYLASIEPHAHNVGTCYRCGTTVEPMVSKQWFVRMEPLAGPAIDAVRDGRIKFVPERFDKNYYFWMENTRDWCISRQLWWGHRIPAYYCDDCGEITVSAEPIAVCPKCGKPVRRDEDTLDTWFSSALWPFSTLGWPEQTEDLKYFYPTNTLVTGYDIITFWVSRMIFSGLTYTNQAPFDTVLIHGLVRDAQGRKMSKSLGNGIDPLEVIRDYGADALRLTLVLGSTPGNDMRFSDEKVKASRNFANKLWNAARFVMMNLPEDFEPGQPSTLTMADKWILSRFNTLVKNVSENLDRFELGLAAQKVQDFIWD
;
A
#
# COMPACT_ATOMS: atom_id res chain seq x y z
N GLU A 1 31.11 2.61 -11.42
CA GLU A 1 30.73 3.88 -12.03
C GLU A 1 30.28 4.91 -11.00
N THR A 2 29.54 4.49 -9.96
CA THR A 2 29.05 5.42 -8.93
C THR A 2 30.16 6.00 -8.05
N MET A 3 31.33 5.36 -7.99
CA MET A 3 32.50 5.84 -7.26
C MET A 3 32.86 7.30 -7.57
N LEU A 4 32.66 7.76 -8.80
CA LEU A 4 32.92 9.15 -9.18
C LEU A 4 32.09 10.18 -8.40
N GLY A 5 30.99 9.74 -7.80
CA GLY A 5 30.11 10.51 -6.90
C GLY A 5 30.40 10.35 -5.42
N ASP A 6 31.48 9.69 -5.03
CA ASP A 6 31.84 9.53 -3.63
C ASP A 6 32.15 10.89 -2.99
N THR A 7 31.61 11.11 -1.79
CA THR A 7 31.77 12.36 -1.06
C THR A 7 32.40 12.21 0.32
N ALA A 8 32.59 10.99 0.76
CA ALA A 8 33.33 10.66 1.97
C ALA A 8 33.80 9.20 1.95
N VAL A 9 34.72 8.91 2.87
CA VAL A 9 35.06 7.55 3.31
C VAL A 9 34.66 7.46 4.78
N ALA A 10 33.94 6.41 5.17
CA ALA A 10 33.51 6.19 6.54
C ALA A 10 34.33 5.09 7.21
N VAL A 11 34.65 5.29 8.49
CA VAL A 11 35.29 4.32 9.37
C VAL A 11 34.48 4.22 10.66
N HIS A 12 34.53 3.07 11.33
CA HIS A 12 33.84 2.94 12.62
C HIS A 12 34.58 3.73 13.70
N PRO A 13 33.89 4.51 14.56
CA PRO A 13 34.55 5.38 15.55
C PRO A 13 35.41 4.64 16.57
N LYS A 14 35.20 3.35 16.79
CA LYS A 14 35.92 2.49 17.72
C LYS A 14 36.97 1.59 17.04
N ASP A 15 37.18 1.69 15.72
CA ASP A 15 38.15 0.88 15.02
C ASP A 15 39.57 1.41 15.23
N GLU A 16 40.35 0.72 16.05
CA GLU A 16 41.67 1.13 16.44
C GLU A 16 42.65 1.24 15.25
N ARG A 17 42.40 0.50 14.17
CA ARG A 17 43.20 0.54 12.95
C ARG A 17 43.18 1.92 12.29
N TYR A 18 42.10 2.66 12.43
CA TYR A 18 41.83 3.91 11.70
C TYR A 18 41.71 5.16 12.58
N LEU A 19 41.88 5.07 13.90
CA LEU A 19 41.84 6.22 14.81
C LEU A 19 42.75 7.37 14.36
N HIS A 20 43.90 7.07 13.82
CA HIS A 20 44.87 8.05 13.33
C HIS A 20 44.46 8.79 12.07
N LEU A 21 43.36 8.34 11.42
CA LEU A 21 42.79 8.94 10.20
C LEU A 21 41.55 9.82 10.50
N HIS A 22 41.04 9.81 11.73
CA HIS A 22 39.89 10.60 12.08
C HIS A 22 40.10 12.10 11.77
N GLY A 23 39.13 12.71 11.07
CA GLY A 23 39.20 14.13 10.69
C GLY A 23 40.15 14.46 9.55
N LYS A 24 40.80 13.46 8.97
CA LYS A 24 41.64 13.63 7.78
C LYS A 24 40.83 13.51 6.49
N LYS A 25 41.49 13.76 5.38
CA LYS A 25 40.92 13.63 4.05
C LYS A 25 41.72 12.60 3.24
N VAL A 26 41.05 12.04 2.23
CA VAL A 26 41.67 11.20 1.20
C VAL A 26 41.41 11.79 -0.18
N ILE A 27 42.24 11.43 -1.15
CA ILE A 27 42.01 11.82 -2.55
C ILE A 27 41.28 10.71 -3.25
N LEU A 28 40.08 11.04 -3.79
CA LEU A 28 39.31 10.13 -4.63
C LEU A 28 40.07 9.90 -5.96
N PRO A 29 40.49 8.67 -6.28
CA PRO A 29 41.22 8.38 -7.54
C PRO A 29 40.39 8.78 -8.76
N LEU A 30 41.04 9.00 -9.89
CA LEU A 30 40.50 9.37 -11.20
C LEU A 30 39.89 10.77 -11.26
N VAL A 31 39.21 11.23 -10.21
CA VAL A 31 38.64 12.58 -10.10
C VAL A 31 39.57 13.57 -9.41
N ASN A 32 40.60 13.09 -8.70
CA ASN A 32 41.56 13.86 -7.93
C ASN A 32 40.90 14.86 -6.94
N LYS A 33 39.77 14.47 -6.36
CA LYS A 33 39.01 15.27 -5.42
C LYS A 33 39.30 14.87 -3.97
N GLU A 34 39.58 15.85 -3.11
CA GLU A 34 39.65 15.61 -1.66
C GLU A 34 38.25 15.33 -1.09
N ILE A 35 38.13 14.21 -0.37
CA ILE A 35 36.92 13.84 0.36
C ILE A 35 37.27 13.57 1.83
N PRO A 36 36.40 13.91 2.81
CA PRO A 36 36.66 13.69 4.21
C PRO A 36 36.60 12.21 4.62
N ILE A 37 37.31 11.86 5.68
CA ILE A 37 37.08 10.64 6.44
C ILE A 37 36.14 10.95 7.58
N VAL A 38 34.97 10.30 7.60
CA VAL A 38 33.95 10.48 8.64
C VAL A 38 33.88 9.24 9.55
N CYS A 39 33.48 9.44 10.81
CA CYS A 39 33.30 8.37 11.77
C CYS A 39 31.81 8.07 11.92
N ASP A 40 31.37 6.87 11.58
CA ASP A 40 29.98 6.46 11.64
C ASP A 40 29.82 5.02 12.11
N GLU A 41 28.89 4.79 13.04
CA GLU A 41 28.58 3.43 13.57
C GLU A 41 27.90 2.52 12.53
N TYR A 42 27.54 3.05 11.37
CA TYR A 42 27.06 2.29 10.22
C TYR A 42 28.09 1.30 9.69
N VAL A 43 29.39 1.60 9.86
CA VAL A 43 30.48 0.79 9.33
C VAL A 43 30.66 -0.49 10.16
N ASP A 44 30.60 -1.63 9.49
CA ASP A 44 30.95 -2.92 10.09
C ASP A 44 32.47 -3.11 10.05
N MET A 45 33.08 -3.20 11.23
CA MET A 45 34.56 -3.34 11.39
C MET A 45 35.08 -4.66 10.87
N ASP A 46 34.29 -5.70 10.83
CA ASP A 46 34.65 -7.06 10.46
C ASP A 46 34.40 -7.37 8.98
N PHE A 47 33.70 -6.46 8.27
CA PHE A 47 33.44 -6.63 6.85
C PHE A 47 34.53 -5.97 5.98
N GLY A 48 35.17 -6.77 5.14
CA GLY A 48 36.22 -6.31 4.23
C GLY A 48 37.39 -5.67 4.96
N THR A 49 37.68 -4.41 4.62
CA THR A 49 38.72 -3.62 5.30
C THR A 49 38.22 -2.86 6.52
N GLY A 50 36.92 -2.84 6.80
CA GLY A 50 36.32 -1.98 7.80
C GLY A 50 36.24 -0.50 7.37
N VAL A 51 36.35 -0.23 6.06
CA VAL A 51 36.29 1.10 5.47
C VAL A 51 35.22 1.09 4.36
N VAL A 52 34.31 2.06 4.38
CA VAL A 52 33.20 2.16 3.43
C VAL A 52 33.27 3.48 2.69
N LYS A 53 33.17 3.42 1.34
CA LYS A 53 32.95 4.62 0.53
C LYS A 53 31.52 5.11 0.71
N ILE A 54 31.28 6.40 0.65
CA ILE A 54 29.96 7.00 0.83
C ILE A 54 29.57 7.78 -0.43
N THR A 55 28.53 7.27 -1.10
CA THR A 55 27.96 7.84 -2.33
C THR A 55 26.48 8.22 -2.11
N PRO A 56 26.19 9.33 -1.46
CA PRO A 56 24.82 9.65 -1.01
C PRO A 56 23.76 9.73 -2.13
N ALA A 57 24.19 10.00 -3.37
CA ALA A 57 23.28 10.09 -4.50
C ALA A 57 22.79 8.73 -5.02
N HIS A 58 23.52 7.63 -4.74
CA HIS A 58 23.33 6.34 -5.40
C HIS A 58 23.16 5.13 -4.47
N ASP A 59 23.09 5.37 -3.17
CA ASP A 59 22.80 4.33 -2.18
C ASP A 59 21.96 4.91 -1.03
N PRO A 60 20.84 4.26 -0.65
CA PRO A 60 19.96 4.77 0.41
C PRO A 60 20.62 4.79 1.79
N ASN A 61 21.54 3.86 2.10
CA ASN A 61 22.25 3.87 3.37
C ASN A 61 23.32 4.97 3.39
N ASP A 62 24.06 5.14 2.27
CA ASP A 62 25.01 6.22 2.10
C ASP A 62 24.33 7.59 2.14
N PHE A 63 23.07 7.69 1.66
CA PHE A 63 22.27 8.90 1.79
C PHE A 63 22.02 9.28 3.26
N GLU A 64 21.68 8.32 4.11
CA GLU A 64 21.47 8.56 5.54
C GLU A 64 22.77 8.94 6.26
N VAL A 65 23.90 8.30 5.91
CA VAL A 65 25.23 8.72 6.40
C VAL A 65 25.53 10.14 5.93
N GLY A 66 25.30 10.41 4.63
CA GLY A 66 25.47 11.73 4.04
C GLY A 66 24.70 12.82 4.76
N ARG A 67 23.44 12.55 5.13
CA ARG A 67 22.57 13.45 5.88
C ARG A 67 23.11 13.72 7.30
N ARG A 68 23.56 12.67 8.02
CA ARG A 68 24.13 12.81 9.38
C ARG A 68 25.41 13.64 9.40
N HIS A 69 26.23 13.49 8.36
CA HIS A 69 27.53 14.20 8.25
C HIS A 69 27.49 15.43 7.34
N ASN A 70 26.30 15.81 6.87
CA ASN A 70 26.09 16.97 5.98
C ASN A 70 26.98 16.94 4.73
N LEU A 71 27.10 15.74 4.10
CA LEU A 71 27.92 15.53 2.90
C LEU A 71 27.21 16.03 1.64
N PRO A 72 27.95 16.47 0.63
CA PRO A 72 27.38 16.81 -0.66
C PRO A 72 26.73 15.60 -1.35
N ILE A 73 25.66 15.84 -2.09
CA ILE A 73 25.00 14.84 -2.93
C ILE A 73 25.47 15.06 -4.37
N VAL A 74 26.25 14.13 -4.90
CA VAL A 74 26.83 14.21 -6.26
C VAL A 74 26.23 13.12 -7.12
N LYS A 75 25.28 13.50 -7.99
CA LYS A 75 24.63 12.58 -8.93
C LYS A 75 25.53 12.39 -10.15
N VAL A 76 25.89 11.16 -10.46
CA VAL A 76 26.77 10.81 -11.59
C VAL A 76 26.09 10.03 -12.71
N LEU A 77 24.81 9.68 -12.53
CA LEU A 77 24.01 9.05 -13.56
C LEU A 77 22.85 9.96 -13.97
N THR A 78 22.54 9.99 -15.25
CA THR A 78 21.33 10.56 -15.82
C THR A 78 20.13 9.64 -15.60
N ASP A 79 18.93 10.11 -15.91
CA ASP A 79 17.70 9.33 -15.70
C ASP A 79 17.60 8.09 -16.61
N ASP A 80 18.35 8.07 -17.73
CA ASP A 80 18.50 6.93 -18.63
C ASP A 80 19.79 6.10 -18.36
N ALA A 81 20.40 6.31 -17.19
CA ALA A 81 21.54 5.56 -16.67
C ALA A 81 22.84 5.69 -17.50
N HIS A 82 23.04 6.86 -18.14
CA HIS A 82 24.33 7.25 -18.69
C HIS A 82 25.10 8.13 -17.69
N MET A 83 26.42 8.19 -17.82
CA MET A 83 27.23 9.06 -16.98
C MET A 83 26.95 10.55 -17.27
N THR A 84 26.80 11.35 -16.22
CA THR A 84 26.57 12.80 -16.36
C THR A 84 27.76 13.53 -16.96
N ALA A 85 27.53 14.76 -17.45
CA ALA A 85 28.57 15.60 -18.04
C ALA A 85 29.76 15.87 -17.08
N ASP A 86 29.51 15.86 -15.76
CA ASP A 86 30.53 16.12 -14.74
C ASP A 86 31.49 14.93 -14.52
N CYS A 87 31.25 13.79 -15.16
CA CYS A 87 32.09 12.59 -15.04
C CYS A 87 33.34 12.59 -15.92
N GLY A 88 33.73 13.74 -16.48
CA GLY A 88 34.94 13.92 -17.27
C GLY A 88 34.96 13.00 -18.49
N LYS A 89 36.03 12.22 -18.66
CA LYS A 89 36.20 11.34 -19.83
C LYS A 89 35.15 10.21 -19.93
N TYR A 90 34.40 9.94 -18.87
CA TYR A 90 33.36 8.92 -18.84
C TYR A 90 31.97 9.49 -19.18
N ALA A 91 31.85 10.82 -19.35
CA ALA A 91 30.59 11.50 -19.66
C ALA A 91 29.88 10.88 -20.88
N GLY A 92 28.59 10.64 -20.78
CA GLY A 92 27.75 10.06 -21.82
C GLY A 92 27.92 8.55 -22.06
N MET A 93 28.83 7.88 -21.35
CA MET A 93 28.94 6.41 -21.43
C MET A 93 27.75 5.73 -20.73
N ASP A 94 27.31 4.60 -21.29
CA ASP A 94 26.41 3.70 -20.57
C ASP A 94 27.08 3.22 -19.25
N ARG A 95 26.29 3.04 -18.21
CA ARG A 95 26.78 2.66 -16.87
C ARG A 95 27.69 1.43 -16.85
N TYR A 96 27.40 0.41 -17.66
CA TYR A 96 28.21 -0.80 -17.71
C TYR A 96 29.51 -0.62 -18.50
N GLU A 97 29.51 0.22 -19.53
CA GLU A 97 30.73 0.60 -20.26
C GLU A 97 31.61 1.48 -19.39
N ALA A 98 31.02 2.45 -18.69
CA ALA A 98 31.75 3.29 -17.74
C ALA A 98 32.38 2.46 -16.61
N ARG A 99 31.67 1.46 -16.06
CA ARG A 99 32.20 0.55 -15.03
C ARG A 99 33.44 -0.15 -15.51
N LYS A 100 33.43 -0.71 -16.73
CA LYS A 100 34.61 -1.39 -17.32
C LYS A 100 35.76 -0.44 -17.51
N ALA A 101 35.51 0.76 -18.03
CA ALA A 101 36.53 1.77 -18.27
C ALA A 101 37.18 2.27 -16.95
N ILE A 102 36.34 2.54 -15.94
CA ILE A 102 36.82 2.97 -14.61
C ILE A 102 37.69 1.90 -13.94
N VAL A 103 37.27 0.64 -13.99
CA VAL A 103 38.05 -0.47 -13.44
C VAL A 103 39.41 -0.58 -14.12
N ALA A 104 39.45 -0.50 -15.46
CA ALA A 104 40.73 -0.53 -16.21
C ALA A 104 41.63 0.66 -15.86
N ASP A 105 41.07 1.85 -15.68
CA ASP A 105 41.86 3.03 -15.28
C ASP A 105 42.36 2.96 -13.83
N LEU A 106 41.60 2.37 -12.92
CA LEU A 106 42.04 2.11 -11.55
C LEU A 106 43.19 1.10 -11.51
N GLU A 107 43.13 0.06 -12.34
CA GLU A 107 44.19 -0.93 -12.49
C GLU A 107 45.46 -0.28 -13.06
N ALA A 108 45.35 0.48 -14.15
CA ALA A 108 46.46 1.20 -14.78
C ALA A 108 47.09 2.24 -13.84
N GLY A 109 46.31 2.86 -12.97
CA GLY A 109 46.75 3.82 -11.96
C GLY A 109 47.34 3.17 -10.70
N GLY A 110 47.30 1.85 -10.57
CA GLY A 110 47.78 1.12 -9.38
C GLY A 110 46.87 1.27 -8.15
N TYR A 111 45.62 1.65 -8.34
CA TYR A 111 44.62 1.83 -7.27
C TYR A 111 43.77 0.57 -7.02
N LEU A 112 43.75 -0.37 -7.95
CA LEU A 112 42.97 -1.60 -7.84
C LEU A 112 43.75 -2.65 -7.06
N ALA A 113 43.25 -3.08 -5.90
CA ALA A 113 43.85 -4.12 -5.07
C ALA A 113 43.38 -5.53 -5.48
N SER A 114 42.07 -5.75 -5.55
CA SER A 114 41.47 -7.02 -5.95
C SER A 114 40.03 -6.81 -6.51
N ILE A 115 39.57 -7.79 -7.28
CA ILE A 115 38.20 -7.91 -7.71
C ILE A 115 37.67 -9.26 -7.21
N GLU A 116 36.66 -9.23 -6.35
CA GLU A 116 36.06 -10.44 -5.77
C GLU A 116 34.60 -10.56 -6.14
N PRO A 117 34.11 -11.76 -6.45
CA PRO A 117 32.66 -11.98 -6.64
C PRO A 117 31.91 -11.69 -5.35
N HIS A 118 30.88 -10.85 -5.44
CA HIS A 118 29.99 -10.54 -4.31
C HIS A 118 28.55 -10.81 -4.68
N ALA A 119 27.90 -11.71 -3.93
CA ALA A 119 26.49 -12.04 -4.13
C ALA A 119 25.60 -11.10 -3.29
N HIS A 120 24.72 -10.37 -3.94
CA HIS A 120 23.72 -9.52 -3.29
C HIS A 120 22.44 -9.45 -4.12
N ASN A 121 21.36 -9.00 -3.50
CA ASN A 121 20.09 -8.80 -4.17
C ASN A 121 20.09 -7.49 -4.97
N VAL A 122 19.87 -7.60 -6.27
CA VAL A 122 19.75 -6.44 -7.16
C VAL A 122 18.30 -6.23 -7.53
N GLY A 123 17.79 -5.01 -7.31
CA GLY A 123 16.44 -4.63 -7.73
C GLY A 123 16.32 -4.61 -9.26
N THR A 124 15.25 -5.20 -9.77
CA THR A 124 14.95 -5.20 -11.20
C THR A 124 13.54 -4.71 -11.46
N CYS A 125 13.33 -4.09 -12.62
CA CYS A 125 11.99 -3.70 -13.06
C CYS A 125 11.13 -4.95 -13.30
N TYR A 126 9.99 -5.07 -12.62
CA TYR A 126 9.10 -6.22 -12.74
C TYR A 126 8.49 -6.39 -14.14
N ARG A 127 8.55 -5.36 -14.99
CA ARG A 127 8.03 -5.42 -16.37
C ARG A 127 9.06 -5.82 -17.41
N CYS A 128 10.24 -5.23 -17.36
CA CYS A 128 11.26 -5.44 -18.41
C CYS A 128 12.53 -6.14 -17.89
N GLY A 129 12.65 -6.42 -16.60
CA GLY A 129 13.83 -7.07 -16.01
C GLY A 129 15.08 -6.20 -15.94
N THR A 130 15.04 -4.94 -16.39
CA THR A 130 16.18 -4.03 -16.32
C THR A 130 16.56 -3.75 -14.86
N THR A 131 17.85 -3.75 -14.57
CA THR A 131 18.39 -3.36 -13.25
C THR A 131 18.02 -1.93 -12.91
N VAL A 132 17.46 -1.74 -11.71
CA VAL A 132 17.14 -0.43 -11.16
C VAL A 132 18.39 0.15 -10.50
N GLU A 133 18.79 1.35 -10.92
CA GLU A 133 19.87 2.10 -10.29
C GLU A 133 19.28 3.04 -9.23
N PRO A 134 19.68 2.92 -7.95
CA PRO A 134 19.26 3.88 -6.94
C PRO A 134 19.77 5.28 -7.27
N MET A 135 18.88 6.27 -7.27
CA MET A 135 19.23 7.68 -7.49
C MET A 135 18.37 8.58 -6.62
N VAL A 136 18.98 9.61 -6.06
CA VAL A 136 18.25 10.65 -5.32
C VAL A 136 17.53 11.56 -6.32
N SER A 137 16.26 11.80 -6.07
CA SER A 137 15.44 12.75 -6.82
C SER A 137 14.57 13.58 -5.88
N LYS A 138 14.18 14.78 -6.33
CA LYS A 138 13.21 15.59 -5.58
C LYS A 138 11.84 14.95 -5.71
N GLN A 139 11.19 14.72 -4.58
CA GLN A 139 9.88 14.09 -4.50
C GLN A 139 9.00 14.86 -3.51
N TRP A 140 7.70 14.76 -3.67
CA TRP A 140 6.74 15.24 -2.69
C TRP A 140 6.50 14.19 -1.62
N PHE A 141 6.53 14.64 -0.35
CA PHE A 141 6.31 13.77 0.81
C PHE A 141 5.23 14.34 1.71
N VAL A 142 4.44 13.45 2.27
CA VAL A 142 3.59 13.74 3.44
C VAL A 142 4.42 13.43 4.69
N ARG A 143 4.57 14.42 5.57
CA ARG A 143 5.19 14.20 6.89
C ARG A 143 4.23 13.38 7.75
N MET A 144 4.62 12.15 8.08
CA MET A 144 3.75 11.20 8.75
C MET A 144 3.74 11.33 10.27
N GLU A 145 4.79 11.81 10.88
CA GLU A 145 4.91 11.95 12.35
C GLU A 145 3.70 12.62 13.01
N PRO A 146 3.25 13.82 12.58
CA PRO A 146 2.10 14.48 13.21
C PRO A 146 0.75 13.81 12.92
N LEU A 147 0.68 12.94 11.90
CA LEU A 147 -0.55 12.25 11.48
C LEU A 147 -0.70 10.88 12.16
N ALA A 148 0.41 10.21 12.45
CA ALA A 148 0.42 8.86 13.00
C ALA A 148 -0.11 8.81 14.44
N GLY A 149 0.28 9.75 15.30
CA GLY A 149 -0.15 9.80 16.70
C GLY A 149 -1.67 9.79 16.86
N PRO A 150 -2.38 10.80 16.35
CA PRO A 150 -3.86 10.85 16.41
C PRO A 150 -4.55 9.63 15.78
N ALA A 151 -3.97 9.06 14.71
CA ALA A 151 -4.51 7.88 14.05
C ALA A 151 -4.37 6.62 14.92
N ILE A 152 -3.23 6.44 15.61
CA ILE A 152 -3.02 5.37 16.58
C ILE A 152 -4.00 5.50 17.74
N ASP A 153 -4.17 6.72 18.27
CA ASP A 153 -5.05 6.99 19.41
C ASP A 153 -6.52 6.70 19.07
N ALA A 154 -6.97 6.98 17.85
CA ALA A 154 -8.33 6.70 17.42
C ALA A 154 -8.70 5.21 17.48
N VAL A 155 -7.73 4.32 17.27
CA VAL A 155 -7.93 2.87 17.44
C VAL A 155 -7.74 2.44 18.89
N ARG A 156 -6.76 3.00 19.59
CA ARG A 156 -6.44 2.66 20.99
C ARG A 156 -7.57 3.04 21.95
N ASP A 157 -8.21 4.16 21.74
CA ASP A 157 -9.33 4.65 22.58
C ASP A 157 -10.70 4.06 22.15
N GLY A 158 -10.73 3.25 21.10
CA GLY A 158 -11.92 2.50 20.66
C GLY A 158 -12.88 3.32 19.78
N ARG A 159 -12.51 4.52 19.33
CA ARG A 159 -13.29 5.26 18.30
C ARG A 159 -13.34 4.48 17.00
N ILE A 160 -12.31 3.70 16.69
CA ILE A 160 -12.27 2.80 15.54
C ILE A 160 -11.92 1.39 16.05
N LYS A 161 -12.68 0.38 15.61
CA LYS A 161 -12.49 -1.02 15.99
C LYS A 161 -12.24 -1.89 14.77
N PHE A 162 -11.24 -2.75 14.84
CA PHE A 162 -11.04 -3.78 13.82
C PHE A 162 -11.79 -5.07 14.17
N VAL A 163 -12.44 -5.65 13.19
CA VAL A 163 -13.08 -6.97 13.31
C VAL A 163 -12.46 -7.90 12.27
N PRO A 164 -11.72 -8.95 12.66
CA PRO A 164 -11.36 -9.31 14.04
C PRO A 164 -10.30 -8.40 14.66
N GLU A 165 -10.34 -8.25 15.97
CA GLU A 165 -9.43 -7.41 16.76
C GLU A 165 -7.93 -7.69 16.52
N ARG A 166 -7.57 -8.94 16.20
CA ARG A 166 -6.17 -9.31 15.93
C ARG A 166 -5.45 -8.45 14.90
N PHE A 167 -6.18 -7.76 14.02
CA PHE A 167 -5.61 -6.86 13.02
C PHE A 167 -5.17 -5.49 13.57
N ASP A 168 -5.54 -5.16 14.82
CA ASP A 168 -5.02 -3.99 15.52
C ASP A 168 -3.50 -4.02 15.61
N LYS A 169 -2.93 -5.21 15.89
CA LYS A 169 -1.48 -5.40 15.99
C LYS A 169 -0.77 -5.07 14.66
N ASN A 170 -1.37 -5.46 13.54
CA ASN A 170 -0.82 -5.14 12.22
C ASN A 170 -0.90 -3.64 11.94
N TYR A 171 -2.03 -3.01 12.28
CA TYR A 171 -2.21 -1.57 12.14
C TYR A 171 -1.20 -0.79 13.00
N TYR A 172 -1.05 -1.11 14.29
CA TYR A 172 -0.09 -0.45 15.19
C TYR A 172 1.34 -0.62 14.70
N PHE A 173 1.73 -1.84 14.32
CA PHE A 173 3.08 -2.08 13.81
C PHE A 173 3.45 -1.15 12.65
N TRP A 174 2.55 -0.98 11.70
CA TRP A 174 2.79 -0.11 10.56
C TRP A 174 2.73 1.38 10.90
N MET A 175 1.84 1.79 11.78
CA MET A 175 1.69 3.19 12.16
C MET A 175 2.80 3.67 13.09
N GLU A 176 3.26 2.85 14.01
CA GLU A 176 4.37 3.16 14.93
C GLU A 176 5.73 3.17 14.22
N ASN A 177 5.88 2.44 13.13
CA ASN A 177 7.09 2.39 12.32
C ASN A 177 6.95 3.15 10.99
N THR A 178 5.98 4.04 10.89
CA THR A 178 5.75 4.77 9.64
C THR A 178 6.89 5.73 9.31
N ARG A 179 7.19 5.86 8.02
CA ARG A 179 8.11 6.86 7.48
C ARG A 179 7.34 7.88 6.66
N ASP A 180 7.95 9.02 6.36
CA ASP A 180 7.35 10.00 5.46
C ASP A 180 6.94 9.34 4.14
N TRP A 181 5.70 9.62 3.73
CA TRP A 181 5.10 8.98 2.57
C TRP A 181 5.38 9.77 1.31
N CYS A 182 6.17 9.20 0.39
CA CYS A 182 6.36 9.76 -0.94
C CYS A 182 5.05 9.65 -1.74
N ILE A 183 4.52 10.79 -2.17
CA ILE A 183 3.23 10.88 -2.87
C ILE A 183 3.36 11.21 -4.36
N SER A 184 4.55 11.55 -4.86
CA SER A 184 4.78 11.79 -6.28
C SER A 184 5.07 10.51 -7.05
N ARG A 185 4.54 10.42 -8.28
CA ARG A 185 4.75 9.31 -9.21
C ARG A 185 5.06 9.86 -10.60
N GLN A 186 6.06 9.30 -11.26
CA GLN A 186 6.48 9.63 -12.62
C GLN A 186 5.64 8.81 -13.62
N LEU A 187 4.32 9.04 -13.63
CA LEU A 187 3.37 8.32 -14.48
C LEU A 187 2.77 9.27 -15.52
N TRP A 188 2.57 8.76 -16.72
CA TRP A 188 1.92 9.50 -17.81
C TRP A 188 0.45 9.80 -17.50
N TRP A 189 -0.25 8.87 -16.86
CA TRP A 189 -1.67 9.00 -16.54
C TRP A 189 -1.90 9.05 -15.02
N GLY A 190 -2.64 10.05 -14.59
CA GLY A 190 -3.01 10.25 -13.20
C GLY A 190 -3.41 11.68 -12.90
N HIS A 191 -3.77 11.99 -11.67
CA HIS A 191 -4.03 13.35 -11.22
C HIS A 191 -2.70 14.05 -10.92
N ARG A 192 -2.41 15.09 -11.67
CA ARG A 192 -1.15 15.84 -11.59
C ARG A 192 -1.05 16.61 -10.27
N ILE A 193 0.16 16.68 -9.75
CA ILE A 193 0.48 17.49 -8.57
C ILE A 193 0.20 18.97 -8.91
N PRO A 194 -0.62 19.67 -8.09
CA PRO A 194 -1.01 21.05 -8.37
C PRO A 194 0.05 22.06 -7.87
N ALA A 195 1.31 21.80 -8.21
CA ALA A 195 2.45 22.64 -7.84
C ALA A 195 3.08 23.31 -9.06
N TYR A 196 3.60 24.51 -8.85
CA TYR A 196 4.20 25.36 -9.88
C TYR A 196 5.52 25.91 -9.38
N TYR A 197 6.56 25.81 -10.16
CA TYR A 197 7.93 26.21 -9.83
C TYR A 197 8.31 27.47 -10.59
N CYS A 198 8.82 28.46 -9.90
CA CYS A 198 9.44 29.63 -10.50
C CYS A 198 10.95 29.46 -10.56
N ASP A 199 11.51 29.31 -11.74
CA ASP A 199 12.95 29.11 -11.92
C ASP A 199 13.75 30.41 -11.66
N ASP A 200 13.09 31.60 -11.73
CA ASP A 200 13.74 32.90 -11.47
C ASP A 200 13.94 33.22 -9.98
N CYS A 201 12.96 32.92 -9.12
CA CYS A 201 13.03 33.27 -7.69
C CYS A 201 12.97 32.07 -6.74
N GLY A 202 12.87 30.85 -7.27
CA GLY A 202 12.82 29.62 -6.50
C GLY A 202 11.50 29.37 -5.74
N GLU A 203 10.47 30.20 -5.96
CA GLU A 203 9.17 30.05 -5.32
C GLU A 203 8.45 28.80 -5.80
N ILE A 204 7.82 28.08 -4.88
CA ILE A 204 6.94 26.94 -5.15
C ILE A 204 5.53 27.35 -4.74
N THR A 205 4.61 27.35 -5.69
CA THR A 205 3.20 27.71 -5.45
C THR A 205 2.32 26.49 -5.66
N VAL A 206 1.45 26.18 -4.70
CA VAL A 206 0.40 25.17 -4.84
C VAL A 206 -0.92 25.88 -5.12
N SER A 207 -1.61 25.48 -6.19
CA SER A 207 -2.87 26.11 -6.60
C SER A 207 -3.81 25.07 -7.23
N ALA A 208 -5.09 25.12 -6.84
CA ALA A 208 -6.15 24.33 -7.46
C ALA A 208 -6.39 24.76 -8.92
N GLU A 209 -6.31 26.08 -9.17
CA GLU A 209 -6.45 26.64 -10.50
C GLU A 209 -5.10 26.77 -11.20
N PRO A 210 -5.03 26.57 -12.53
CA PRO A 210 -3.81 26.76 -13.28
C PRO A 210 -3.28 28.20 -13.19
N ILE A 211 -2.00 28.34 -12.85
CA ILE A 211 -1.32 29.65 -12.86
C ILE A 211 -0.24 29.69 -13.93
N ALA A 212 -0.12 30.82 -14.61
CA ALA A 212 0.89 31.05 -15.65
C ALA A 212 2.10 31.82 -15.16
N VAL A 213 1.93 32.60 -14.09
CA VAL A 213 2.95 33.50 -13.55
C VAL A 213 3.11 33.31 -12.05
N CYS A 214 4.34 33.48 -11.58
CA CYS A 214 4.68 33.44 -10.18
C CYS A 214 4.01 34.58 -9.40
N PRO A 215 3.27 34.29 -8.31
CA PRO A 215 2.62 35.31 -7.52
C PRO A 215 3.63 36.23 -6.79
N LYS A 216 4.88 35.79 -6.63
CA LYS A 216 5.91 36.55 -5.91
C LYS A 216 6.70 37.50 -6.84
N CYS A 217 7.08 37.08 -8.02
CA CYS A 217 7.95 37.88 -8.91
C CYS A 217 7.36 38.16 -10.29
N GLY A 218 6.16 37.64 -10.63
CA GLY A 218 5.47 37.87 -11.90
C GLY A 218 6.09 37.17 -13.12
N LYS A 219 7.11 36.32 -12.93
CA LYS A 219 7.75 35.57 -14.01
C LYS A 219 6.99 34.29 -14.34
N PRO A 220 7.16 33.70 -15.54
CA PRO A 220 6.55 32.44 -15.90
C PRO A 220 6.86 31.33 -14.89
N VAL A 221 5.92 30.40 -14.70
CA VAL A 221 6.12 29.23 -13.85
C VAL A 221 6.00 27.94 -14.65
N ARG A 222 6.70 26.92 -14.19
CA ARG A 222 6.65 25.56 -14.72
C ARG A 222 5.78 24.71 -13.78
N ARG A 223 4.78 24.02 -14.34
CA ARG A 223 3.95 23.09 -13.58
C ARG A 223 4.71 21.80 -13.28
N ASP A 224 4.46 21.20 -12.14
CA ASP A 224 4.95 19.86 -11.80
C ASP A 224 4.47 18.82 -12.83
N GLU A 225 5.38 17.95 -13.29
CA GLU A 225 5.08 16.91 -14.28
C GLU A 225 4.60 15.61 -13.65
N ASP A 226 4.89 15.41 -12.35
CA ASP A 226 4.53 14.22 -11.63
C ASP A 226 3.03 14.16 -11.34
N THR A 227 2.56 12.94 -11.09
CA THR A 227 1.20 12.66 -10.63
C THR A 227 1.21 12.26 -9.17
N LEU A 228 0.07 12.43 -8.50
CA LEU A 228 -0.11 11.96 -7.13
C LEU A 228 -0.28 10.44 -7.07
N ASP A 229 0.22 9.83 -6.02
CA ASP A 229 -0.05 8.42 -5.68
C ASP A 229 -1.56 8.16 -5.66
N THR A 230 -1.99 7.06 -6.26
CA THR A 230 -3.39 6.60 -6.24
C THR A 230 -3.99 6.60 -4.84
N TRP A 231 -3.21 6.21 -3.85
CA TRP A 231 -3.66 6.15 -2.46
C TRP A 231 -3.90 7.52 -1.83
N PHE A 232 -3.37 8.59 -2.40
CA PHE A 232 -3.58 9.94 -1.92
C PHE A 232 -5.04 10.38 -2.08
N SER A 233 -5.62 10.18 -3.26
CA SER A 233 -7.04 10.44 -3.49
C SER A 233 -7.94 9.36 -2.88
N SER A 234 -7.52 8.08 -2.89
CA SER A 234 -8.27 6.98 -2.27
C SER A 234 -8.48 7.17 -0.76
N ALA A 235 -7.56 7.88 -0.09
CA ALA A 235 -7.69 8.23 1.33
C ALA A 235 -8.84 9.19 1.62
N LEU A 236 -9.32 9.92 0.63
CA LEU A 236 -10.41 10.89 0.77
C LEU A 236 -11.79 10.25 0.61
N TRP A 237 -11.87 8.98 0.22
CA TRP A 237 -13.10 8.26 -0.10
C TRP A 237 -14.26 8.49 0.88
N PRO A 238 -14.07 8.36 2.22
CA PRO A 238 -15.18 8.41 3.16
C PRO A 238 -15.96 9.73 3.16
N PHE A 239 -15.35 10.82 2.73
CA PHE A 239 -15.94 12.15 2.77
C PHE A 239 -15.98 12.85 1.41
N SER A 240 -15.02 12.60 0.50
CA SER A 240 -15.00 13.24 -0.82
C SER A 240 -16.18 12.81 -1.71
N THR A 241 -16.60 11.55 -1.61
CA THR A 241 -17.77 11.02 -2.35
C THR A 241 -19.11 11.60 -1.88
N LEU A 242 -19.11 12.22 -0.70
CA LEU A 242 -20.28 12.88 -0.11
C LEU A 242 -20.27 14.39 -0.33
N GLY A 243 -19.36 14.91 -1.16
CA GLY A 243 -19.29 16.29 -1.59
C GLY A 243 -18.31 17.18 -0.84
N TRP A 244 -17.51 16.63 0.11
CA TRP A 244 -16.44 17.41 0.75
C TRP A 244 -15.50 18.03 -0.32
N PRO A 245 -15.06 19.30 -0.17
CA PRO A 245 -15.05 20.12 1.04
C PRO A 245 -16.36 20.89 1.35
N GLU A 246 -17.38 20.79 0.50
CA GLU A 246 -18.66 21.42 0.75
C GLU A 246 -19.43 20.70 1.84
N GLN A 247 -20.23 21.46 2.62
CA GLN A 247 -21.06 20.92 3.69
C GLN A 247 -22.42 20.47 3.15
N THR A 248 -22.42 19.42 2.33
CA THR A 248 -23.63 18.87 1.71
C THR A 248 -24.52 18.17 2.74
N GLU A 249 -25.79 17.95 2.40
CA GLU A 249 -26.70 17.16 3.23
C GLU A 249 -26.25 15.70 3.34
N ASP A 250 -25.73 15.12 2.27
CA ASP A 250 -25.19 13.75 2.27
C ASP A 250 -23.99 13.62 3.21
N LEU A 251 -23.06 14.60 3.20
CA LEU A 251 -21.93 14.61 4.12
C LEU A 251 -22.38 14.69 5.57
N LYS A 252 -23.36 15.53 5.89
CA LYS A 252 -23.88 15.66 7.25
C LYS A 252 -24.59 14.40 7.74
N TYR A 253 -25.24 13.66 6.85
CA TYR A 253 -26.04 12.48 7.20
C TYR A 253 -25.23 11.19 7.22
N PHE A 254 -24.36 10.96 6.22
CA PHE A 254 -23.66 9.69 6.03
C PHE A 254 -22.24 9.66 6.60
N TYR A 255 -21.67 10.80 6.98
CA TYR A 255 -20.33 10.87 7.54
C TYR A 255 -20.35 11.27 9.03
N PRO A 256 -19.64 10.58 9.93
CA PRO A 256 -18.85 9.36 9.71
C PRO A 256 -19.69 8.15 9.31
N THR A 257 -19.12 7.23 8.54
CA THR A 257 -19.78 5.97 8.21
C THR A 257 -19.67 4.96 9.36
N ASN A 258 -20.54 3.95 9.40
CA ASN A 258 -20.55 2.96 10.49
C ASN A 258 -19.47 1.88 10.26
N THR A 259 -19.45 1.30 9.05
CA THR A 259 -18.60 0.15 8.79
C THR A 259 -17.86 0.29 7.45
N LEU A 260 -16.53 0.16 7.50
CA LEU A 260 -15.70 -0.04 6.33
C LEU A 260 -15.42 -1.53 6.18
N VAL A 261 -15.61 -2.09 4.98
CA VAL A 261 -15.29 -3.49 4.68
C VAL A 261 -14.14 -3.56 3.69
N THR A 262 -13.07 -4.27 4.03
CA THR A 262 -11.89 -4.39 3.17
C THR A 262 -11.05 -5.65 3.47
N GLY A 263 -10.15 -6.00 2.56
CA GLY A 263 -9.14 -7.04 2.78
C GLY A 263 -8.01 -6.61 3.72
N TYR A 264 -7.39 -7.57 4.38
CA TYR A 264 -6.28 -7.29 5.30
C TYR A 264 -5.02 -6.76 4.59
N ASP A 265 -4.88 -7.00 3.30
CA ASP A 265 -3.68 -6.66 2.53
C ASP A 265 -3.56 -5.15 2.22
N ILE A 266 -4.63 -4.37 2.43
CA ILE A 266 -4.64 -2.93 2.24
C ILE A 266 -4.94 -2.13 3.51
N ILE A 267 -4.75 -2.71 4.69
CA ILE A 267 -4.87 -1.98 5.97
C ILE A 267 -3.95 -0.76 5.96
N THR A 268 -2.68 -0.94 5.60
CA THR A 268 -1.70 0.15 5.56
C THR A 268 -1.94 1.10 4.38
N PHE A 269 -2.26 0.55 3.20
CA PHE A 269 -2.37 1.36 2.00
C PHE A 269 -3.63 2.21 1.96
N TRP A 270 -4.73 1.72 2.50
CA TRP A 270 -6.03 2.37 2.40
C TRP A 270 -6.64 2.74 3.75
N VAL A 271 -6.79 1.78 4.67
CA VAL A 271 -7.46 2.02 5.96
C VAL A 271 -6.74 3.08 6.77
N SER A 272 -5.43 2.93 6.98
CA SER A 272 -4.66 3.91 7.77
C SER A 272 -4.70 5.30 7.14
N ARG A 273 -4.64 5.37 5.81
CA ARG A 273 -4.69 6.63 5.07
C ARG A 273 -6.05 7.32 5.17
N MET A 274 -7.15 6.58 5.13
CA MET A 274 -8.47 7.13 5.38
C MET A 274 -8.60 7.65 6.81
N ILE A 275 -8.05 6.93 7.79
CA ILE A 275 -8.11 7.33 9.21
C ILE A 275 -7.38 8.66 9.42
N PHE A 276 -6.11 8.77 9.05
CA PHE A 276 -5.40 10.02 9.29
C PHE A 276 -5.90 11.18 8.41
N SER A 277 -6.40 10.90 7.19
CA SER A 277 -7.00 11.94 6.34
C SER A 277 -8.32 12.45 6.93
N GLY A 278 -9.20 11.55 7.38
CA GLY A 278 -10.44 11.92 8.04
C GLY A 278 -10.19 12.77 9.29
N LEU A 279 -9.30 12.32 10.18
CA LEU A 279 -8.93 13.07 11.38
C LEU A 279 -8.34 14.45 11.06
N THR A 280 -7.55 14.54 9.98
CA THR A 280 -6.89 15.80 9.61
C THR A 280 -7.85 16.81 8.96
N TYR A 281 -8.68 16.33 8.02
CA TYR A 281 -9.50 17.23 7.20
C TYR A 281 -10.89 17.50 7.78
N THR A 282 -11.44 16.56 8.55
CA THR A 282 -12.79 16.67 9.12
C THR A 282 -12.80 16.72 10.64
N ASN A 283 -11.64 16.51 11.31
CA ASN A 283 -11.51 16.36 12.76
C ASN A 283 -12.35 15.22 13.36
N GLN A 284 -12.70 14.23 12.54
CA GLN A 284 -13.51 13.09 12.95
C GLN A 284 -12.90 11.77 12.43
N ALA A 285 -13.09 10.69 13.20
CA ALA A 285 -12.83 9.35 12.69
C ALA A 285 -13.76 9.05 11.51
N PRO A 286 -13.27 8.53 10.38
CA PRO A 286 -14.09 8.39 9.17
C PRO A 286 -15.11 7.25 9.25
N PHE A 287 -14.95 6.29 10.17
CA PHE A 287 -15.82 5.15 10.41
C PHE A 287 -15.60 4.59 11.82
N ASP A 288 -16.57 3.82 12.33
CA ASP A 288 -16.51 3.21 13.66
C ASP A 288 -15.85 1.83 13.63
N THR A 289 -16.17 1.04 12.60
CA THR A 289 -15.74 -0.36 12.50
C THR A 289 -15.06 -0.64 11.18
N VAL A 290 -13.93 -1.36 11.23
CA VAL A 290 -13.23 -1.89 10.07
C VAL A 290 -13.40 -3.40 10.05
N LEU A 291 -14.31 -3.89 9.21
CA LEU A 291 -14.52 -5.32 9.00
C LEU A 291 -13.50 -5.83 7.99
N ILE A 292 -12.60 -6.67 8.45
CA ILE A 292 -11.55 -7.27 7.63
C ILE A 292 -12.01 -8.63 7.12
N HIS A 293 -12.05 -8.78 5.81
CA HIS A 293 -12.25 -10.08 5.16
C HIS A 293 -10.92 -10.66 4.67
N GLY A 294 -10.88 -11.98 4.47
CA GLY A 294 -9.77 -12.67 3.83
C GLY A 294 -9.78 -12.53 2.30
N LEU A 295 -8.72 -13.00 1.67
CA LEU A 295 -8.62 -13.03 0.21
C LEU A 295 -9.26 -14.32 -0.34
N VAL A 296 -9.87 -14.20 -1.51
CA VAL A 296 -10.32 -15.37 -2.28
C VAL A 296 -9.09 -15.95 -3.01
N ARG A 297 -8.84 -17.22 -2.76
CA ARG A 297 -7.73 -18.00 -3.37
C ARG A 297 -8.27 -19.03 -4.35
N ASP A 298 -7.43 -19.47 -5.26
CA ASP A 298 -7.78 -20.56 -6.17
C ASP A 298 -8.00 -21.91 -5.43
N ALA A 299 -8.42 -22.92 -6.13
CA ALA A 299 -8.69 -24.25 -5.55
C ALA A 299 -7.46 -24.86 -4.85
N GLN A 300 -6.25 -24.52 -5.28
CA GLN A 300 -4.98 -24.95 -4.70
C GLN A 300 -4.54 -24.06 -3.50
N GLY A 301 -5.28 -22.99 -3.20
CA GLY A 301 -4.97 -22.05 -2.13
C GLY A 301 -3.95 -20.99 -2.50
N ARG A 302 -3.61 -20.81 -3.78
CA ARG A 302 -2.68 -19.78 -4.25
C ARG A 302 -3.42 -18.43 -4.38
N LYS A 303 -2.71 -17.33 -4.13
CA LYS A 303 -3.24 -15.98 -4.41
C LYS A 303 -3.51 -15.83 -5.91
N MET A 304 -4.70 -15.35 -6.26
CA MET A 304 -5.03 -15.07 -7.66
C MET A 304 -4.24 -13.86 -8.15
N SER A 305 -3.62 -13.96 -9.32
CA SER A 305 -2.88 -12.87 -9.95
C SER A 305 -2.95 -12.95 -11.47
N LYS A 306 -2.81 -11.81 -12.14
CA LYS A 306 -2.77 -11.74 -13.61
C LYS A 306 -1.58 -12.52 -14.18
N SER A 307 -0.44 -12.49 -13.48
CA SER A 307 0.78 -13.17 -13.91
C SER A 307 0.68 -14.71 -13.84
N LEU A 308 -0.12 -15.25 -12.91
CA LEU A 308 -0.35 -16.69 -12.79
C LEU A 308 -1.51 -17.17 -13.69
N GLY A 309 -2.30 -16.28 -14.26
CA GLY A 309 -3.46 -16.64 -15.08
C GLY A 309 -4.52 -17.44 -14.32
N ASN A 310 -4.54 -17.41 -12.99
CA ASN A 310 -5.46 -18.18 -12.13
C ASN A 310 -6.61 -17.31 -11.60
N GLY A 311 -6.82 -16.13 -12.17
CA GLY A 311 -7.96 -15.27 -11.85
C GLY A 311 -9.25 -15.88 -12.36
N ILE A 312 -10.33 -15.78 -11.56
CA ILE A 312 -11.68 -16.21 -11.92
C ILE A 312 -12.50 -14.96 -12.19
N ASP A 313 -13.09 -14.86 -13.38
CA ASP A 313 -14.01 -13.77 -13.70
C ASP A 313 -15.37 -14.03 -13.05
N PRO A 314 -15.82 -13.18 -12.11
CA PRO A 314 -17.12 -13.34 -11.46
C PRO A 314 -18.29 -13.27 -12.45
N LEU A 315 -18.16 -12.56 -13.57
CA LEU A 315 -19.23 -12.49 -14.59
C LEU A 315 -19.41 -13.84 -15.32
N GLU A 316 -18.33 -14.59 -15.54
CA GLU A 316 -18.43 -15.94 -16.09
C GLU A 316 -19.12 -16.89 -15.10
N VAL A 317 -18.78 -16.81 -13.83
CA VAL A 317 -19.44 -17.60 -12.78
C VAL A 317 -20.94 -17.25 -12.70
N ILE A 318 -21.28 -15.96 -12.77
CA ILE A 318 -22.69 -15.50 -12.79
C ILE A 318 -23.44 -16.04 -14.01
N ARG A 319 -22.83 -15.99 -15.18
CA ARG A 319 -23.43 -16.54 -16.42
C ARG A 319 -23.71 -18.04 -16.31
N ASP A 320 -22.80 -18.81 -15.73
CA ASP A 320 -22.88 -20.27 -15.70
C ASP A 320 -23.68 -20.83 -14.53
N TYR A 321 -23.70 -20.13 -13.39
CA TYR A 321 -24.32 -20.61 -12.15
C TYR A 321 -25.39 -19.66 -11.54
N GLY A 322 -25.45 -18.41 -11.97
CA GLY A 322 -26.30 -17.38 -11.42
C GLY A 322 -25.64 -16.55 -10.31
N ALA A 323 -26.09 -15.31 -10.15
CA ALA A 323 -25.56 -14.37 -9.16
C ALA A 323 -25.77 -14.85 -7.71
N ASP A 324 -26.93 -15.46 -7.42
CA ASP A 324 -27.22 -15.98 -6.08
C ASP A 324 -26.26 -17.08 -5.66
N ALA A 325 -25.90 -17.96 -6.59
CA ALA A 325 -24.93 -19.03 -6.33
C ALA A 325 -23.54 -18.50 -5.96
N LEU A 326 -23.05 -17.49 -6.70
CA LEU A 326 -21.77 -16.85 -6.41
C LEU A 326 -21.80 -16.13 -5.06
N ARG A 327 -22.82 -15.31 -4.83
CA ARG A 327 -22.95 -14.51 -3.59
C ARG A 327 -23.09 -15.42 -2.36
N LEU A 328 -23.91 -16.44 -2.43
CA LEU A 328 -24.08 -17.40 -1.34
C LEU A 328 -22.78 -18.15 -1.04
N THR A 329 -22.04 -18.57 -2.08
CA THR A 329 -20.75 -19.24 -1.93
C THR A 329 -19.75 -18.36 -1.19
N LEU A 330 -19.66 -17.08 -1.54
CA LEU A 330 -18.75 -16.14 -0.90
C LEU A 330 -19.13 -15.89 0.56
N VAL A 331 -20.43 -15.76 0.86
CA VAL A 331 -20.90 -15.52 2.24
C VAL A 331 -20.74 -16.76 3.12
N LEU A 332 -21.15 -17.95 2.66
CA LEU A 332 -21.01 -19.19 3.42
C LEU A 332 -19.55 -19.53 3.72
N GLY A 333 -18.63 -19.20 2.81
CA GLY A 333 -17.20 -19.40 3.01
C GLY A 333 -16.51 -18.33 3.86
N SER A 334 -17.24 -17.28 4.24
CA SER A 334 -16.67 -16.12 4.91
C SER A 334 -16.47 -16.36 6.39
N THR A 335 -15.21 -16.25 6.82
CA THR A 335 -14.83 -16.09 8.22
C THR A 335 -14.02 -14.80 8.33
N PRO A 336 -14.35 -13.84 9.20
CA PRO A 336 -13.64 -12.59 9.29
C PRO A 336 -12.12 -12.77 9.38
N GLY A 337 -11.41 -12.10 8.46
CA GLY A 337 -9.95 -12.10 8.40
C GLY A 337 -9.26 -13.38 7.90
N ASN A 338 -10.00 -14.40 7.47
CA ASN A 338 -9.43 -15.64 6.95
C ASN A 338 -9.66 -15.77 5.45
N ASP A 339 -8.62 -16.27 4.74
CA ASP A 339 -8.71 -16.56 3.32
C ASP A 339 -9.66 -17.72 3.04
N MET A 340 -10.34 -17.66 1.90
CA MET A 340 -11.18 -18.74 1.44
C MET A 340 -10.68 -19.32 0.11
N ARG A 341 -10.83 -20.65 -0.07
CA ARG A 341 -10.60 -21.32 -1.35
C ARG A 341 -11.90 -21.35 -2.14
N PHE A 342 -11.83 -20.84 -3.34
CA PHE A 342 -12.92 -20.89 -4.29
C PHE A 342 -12.85 -22.17 -5.13
N SER A 343 -13.98 -22.84 -5.30
CA SER A 343 -14.08 -24.01 -6.20
C SER A 343 -15.48 -24.11 -6.82
N ASP A 344 -15.55 -24.68 -8.00
CA ASP A 344 -16.79 -24.87 -8.75
C ASP A 344 -17.78 -25.77 -8.01
N GLU A 345 -17.30 -26.75 -7.22
CA GLU A 345 -18.16 -27.62 -6.42
C GLU A 345 -18.97 -26.83 -5.40
N LYS A 346 -18.34 -25.85 -4.74
CA LYS A 346 -19.01 -24.97 -3.78
C LYS A 346 -20.06 -24.10 -4.45
N VAL A 347 -19.77 -23.58 -5.64
CA VAL A 347 -20.73 -22.77 -6.42
C VAL A 347 -21.90 -23.62 -6.87
N LYS A 348 -21.67 -24.85 -7.34
CA LYS A 348 -22.74 -25.80 -7.69
C LYS A 348 -23.62 -26.15 -6.50
N ALA A 349 -23.03 -26.38 -5.32
CA ALA A 349 -23.77 -26.62 -4.09
C ALA A 349 -24.67 -25.44 -3.73
N SER A 350 -24.16 -24.22 -3.77
CA SER A 350 -24.91 -22.98 -3.53
C SER A 350 -26.05 -22.79 -4.54
N ARG A 351 -25.80 -23.04 -5.83
CA ARG A 351 -26.84 -23.03 -6.87
C ARG A 351 -27.96 -24.04 -6.57
N ASN A 352 -27.58 -25.26 -6.22
CA ASN A 352 -28.56 -26.30 -5.94
C ASN A 352 -29.44 -25.95 -4.71
N PHE A 353 -28.84 -25.34 -3.69
CA PHE A 353 -29.58 -24.83 -2.54
C PHE A 353 -30.54 -23.71 -2.92
N ALA A 354 -30.10 -22.70 -3.69
CA ALA A 354 -30.98 -21.64 -4.20
C ALA A 354 -32.16 -22.20 -5.02
N ASN A 355 -31.90 -23.19 -5.89
CA ASN A 355 -32.94 -23.89 -6.65
C ASN A 355 -33.91 -24.66 -5.75
N LYS A 356 -33.42 -25.30 -4.69
CA LYS A 356 -34.29 -25.99 -3.71
C LYS A 356 -35.25 -25.01 -3.07
N LEU A 357 -34.75 -23.87 -2.59
CA LEU A 357 -35.56 -22.82 -1.99
C LEU A 357 -36.63 -22.29 -2.96
N TRP A 358 -36.22 -21.97 -4.19
CA TRP A 358 -37.15 -21.53 -5.23
C TRP A 358 -38.24 -22.54 -5.50
N ASN A 359 -37.88 -23.82 -5.70
CA ASN A 359 -38.85 -24.85 -6.01
C ASN A 359 -39.77 -25.17 -4.84
N ALA A 360 -39.29 -25.12 -3.59
CA ALA A 360 -40.12 -25.25 -2.39
C ALA A 360 -41.15 -24.13 -2.31
N ALA A 361 -40.71 -22.88 -2.48
CA ALA A 361 -41.61 -21.73 -2.50
C ALA A 361 -42.66 -21.83 -3.64
N ARG A 362 -42.19 -22.19 -4.85
CA ARG A 362 -43.07 -22.40 -5.99
C ARG A 362 -44.11 -23.50 -5.74
N PHE A 363 -43.71 -24.62 -5.14
CA PHE A 363 -44.61 -25.70 -4.78
C PHE A 363 -45.71 -25.23 -3.82
N VAL A 364 -45.35 -24.46 -2.78
CA VAL A 364 -46.33 -23.87 -1.85
C VAL A 364 -47.33 -22.96 -2.60
N MET A 365 -46.80 -22.04 -3.42
CA MET A 365 -47.62 -21.08 -4.18
C MET A 365 -48.62 -21.78 -5.14
N MET A 366 -48.17 -22.87 -5.80
CA MET A 366 -49.02 -23.63 -6.72
C MET A 366 -50.17 -24.40 -6.03
N ASN A 367 -50.05 -24.60 -4.72
CA ASN A 367 -51.05 -25.33 -3.93
C ASN A 367 -51.89 -24.40 -3.04
N LEU A 368 -51.73 -23.09 -3.17
CA LEU A 368 -52.64 -22.14 -2.51
C LEU A 368 -53.98 -22.08 -3.25
N PRO A 369 -55.13 -22.01 -2.54
CA PRO A 369 -56.43 -21.74 -3.14
C PRO A 369 -56.44 -20.41 -3.90
N GLU A 370 -57.28 -20.28 -4.94
CA GLU A 370 -57.40 -19.03 -5.70
C GLU A 370 -57.88 -17.85 -4.84
N ASP A 371 -58.64 -18.13 -3.79
CA ASP A 371 -59.19 -17.18 -2.83
C ASP A 371 -58.35 -17.10 -1.52
N PHE A 372 -57.10 -17.57 -1.56
CA PHE A 372 -56.22 -17.54 -0.40
C PHE A 372 -55.89 -16.10 0.05
N GLU A 373 -56.30 -15.81 1.26
CA GLU A 373 -55.96 -14.56 1.95
C GLU A 373 -54.91 -14.81 3.05
N PRO A 374 -53.76 -14.12 3.02
CA PRO A 374 -52.75 -14.24 4.08
C PRO A 374 -53.34 -13.81 5.44
N GLY A 375 -53.17 -14.62 6.47
CA GLY A 375 -53.67 -14.33 7.80
C GLY A 375 -53.06 -15.19 8.88
N GLN A 376 -53.33 -14.85 10.14
CA GLN A 376 -52.93 -15.68 11.28
C GLN A 376 -53.89 -16.85 11.42
N PRO A 377 -53.38 -18.09 11.54
CA PRO A 377 -54.24 -19.25 11.78
C PRO A 377 -54.92 -19.14 13.13
N SER A 378 -56.20 -19.46 13.17
CA SER A 378 -57.03 -19.43 14.41
C SER A 378 -56.62 -20.49 15.44
N THR A 379 -56.03 -21.60 14.99
CA THR A 379 -55.53 -22.69 15.82
C THR A 379 -54.23 -23.20 15.29
N LEU A 380 -53.25 -23.44 16.19
CA LEU A 380 -51.93 -23.99 15.85
C LEU A 380 -51.87 -25.44 16.30
N THR A 381 -51.44 -26.32 15.38
CA THR A 381 -51.06 -27.70 15.70
C THR A 381 -49.78 -27.78 16.53
N MET A 382 -49.39 -28.93 16.99
CA MET A 382 -48.10 -29.13 17.65
C MET A 382 -46.91 -28.83 16.73
N ALA A 383 -47.04 -29.22 15.46
CA ALA A 383 -46.00 -28.98 14.43
C ALA A 383 -45.84 -27.47 14.15
N ASP A 384 -46.97 -26.73 14.05
CA ASP A 384 -46.92 -25.29 13.83
C ASP A 384 -46.24 -24.57 15.01
N LYS A 385 -46.57 -24.94 16.22
CA LYS A 385 -45.95 -24.39 17.43
C LYS A 385 -44.44 -24.70 17.47
N TRP A 386 -44.05 -25.89 17.09
CA TRP A 386 -42.66 -26.30 17.04
C TRP A 386 -41.89 -25.51 16.00
N ILE A 387 -42.33 -25.41 14.76
CA ILE A 387 -41.64 -24.69 13.70
C ILE A 387 -41.58 -23.19 13.98
N LEU A 388 -42.61 -22.58 14.51
CA LEU A 388 -42.62 -21.18 14.90
C LEU A 388 -41.61 -20.91 16.05
N SER A 389 -41.52 -21.80 17.03
CA SER A 389 -40.54 -21.69 18.09
C SER A 389 -39.10 -21.79 17.56
N ARG A 390 -38.84 -22.75 16.66
CA ARG A 390 -37.55 -22.90 15.96
C ARG A 390 -37.20 -21.67 15.14
N PHE A 391 -38.19 -21.14 14.39
CA PHE A 391 -37.99 -19.94 13.55
C PHE A 391 -37.65 -18.71 14.41
N ASN A 392 -38.38 -18.46 15.50
CA ASN A 392 -38.08 -17.35 16.40
C ASN A 392 -36.66 -17.47 17.02
N THR A 393 -36.25 -18.68 17.37
CA THR A 393 -34.90 -18.94 17.85
C THR A 393 -33.86 -18.67 16.76
N LEU A 394 -34.13 -19.07 15.51
CA LEU A 394 -33.29 -18.79 14.35
C LEU A 394 -33.13 -17.28 14.16
N VAL A 395 -34.22 -16.53 14.13
CA VAL A 395 -34.19 -15.06 13.93
C VAL A 395 -33.28 -14.41 14.98
N LYS A 396 -33.44 -14.77 16.25
CA LYS A 396 -32.56 -14.28 17.33
C LYS A 396 -31.10 -14.60 17.06
N ASN A 397 -30.78 -15.86 16.80
CA ASN A 397 -29.43 -16.31 16.60
C ASN A 397 -28.75 -15.70 15.35
N VAL A 398 -29.52 -15.52 14.26
CA VAL A 398 -29.03 -14.89 13.03
C VAL A 398 -28.74 -13.42 13.29
N SER A 399 -29.65 -12.68 13.95
CA SER A 399 -29.45 -11.28 14.32
C SER A 399 -28.18 -11.09 15.16
N GLU A 400 -28.01 -11.93 16.20
CA GLU A 400 -26.82 -11.89 17.05
C GLU A 400 -25.53 -12.17 16.28
N ASN A 401 -25.53 -13.08 15.28
CA ASN A 401 -24.36 -13.33 14.44
C ASN A 401 -24.09 -12.14 13.49
N LEU A 402 -25.14 -11.54 12.92
CA LEU A 402 -24.99 -10.35 12.06
C LEU A 402 -24.41 -9.17 12.84
N ASP A 403 -24.89 -8.94 14.08
CA ASP A 403 -24.37 -7.88 14.96
C ASP A 403 -22.88 -8.08 15.31
N ARG A 404 -22.40 -9.34 15.27
CA ARG A 404 -21.00 -9.67 15.47
C ARG A 404 -20.18 -9.79 14.18
N PHE A 405 -20.75 -9.47 13.04
CA PHE A 405 -20.15 -9.64 11.71
C PHE A 405 -19.80 -11.10 11.36
N GLU A 406 -20.47 -12.06 11.97
CA GLU A 406 -20.30 -13.50 11.71
C GLU A 406 -21.21 -13.95 10.55
N LEU A 407 -21.03 -13.33 9.37
CA LEU A 407 -21.92 -13.47 8.23
C LEU A 407 -22.06 -14.91 7.72
N GLY A 408 -20.94 -15.65 7.69
CA GLY A 408 -20.94 -17.07 7.30
C GLY A 408 -21.74 -17.94 8.23
N LEU A 409 -21.66 -17.72 9.56
CA LEU A 409 -22.46 -18.44 10.56
C LEU A 409 -23.94 -18.10 10.47
N ALA A 410 -24.27 -16.83 10.25
CA ALA A 410 -25.66 -16.41 10.04
C ALA A 410 -26.27 -17.13 8.83
N ALA A 411 -25.57 -17.11 7.67
CA ALA A 411 -26.02 -17.79 6.46
C ALA A 411 -26.15 -19.31 6.65
N GLN A 412 -25.19 -19.94 7.33
CA GLN A 412 -25.23 -21.38 7.62
C GLN A 412 -26.45 -21.77 8.45
N LYS A 413 -26.78 -21.02 9.50
CA LYS A 413 -27.99 -21.27 10.33
C LYS A 413 -29.28 -21.17 9.51
N VAL A 414 -29.36 -20.20 8.59
CA VAL A 414 -30.53 -20.10 7.69
C VAL A 414 -30.57 -21.31 6.76
N GLN A 415 -29.44 -21.73 6.21
CA GLN A 415 -29.37 -22.90 5.34
C GLN A 415 -29.79 -24.18 6.06
N ASP A 416 -29.27 -24.42 7.26
CA ASP A 416 -29.59 -25.59 8.07
C ASP A 416 -31.10 -25.64 8.41
N PHE A 417 -31.68 -24.49 8.79
CA PHE A 417 -33.11 -24.44 9.10
C PHE A 417 -34.03 -24.74 7.89
N ILE A 418 -33.61 -24.37 6.69
CA ILE A 418 -34.39 -24.64 5.47
C ILE A 418 -34.17 -26.10 5.02
N TRP A 419 -33.00 -26.66 5.29
CA TRP A 419 -32.64 -28.00 4.83
C TRP A 419 -33.19 -29.10 5.71
N ASP A 420 -33.09 -28.94 7.05
CA ASP A 420 -33.50 -29.90 8.08
C ASP A 420 -34.93 -29.67 8.57
#